data_fba9924c2a3e2e4ddf0f12ac220fe81c
#
_entry.id   fba9924c2a3e2e4ddf0f12ac220fe81c
#
_cell.length_a   1.000
_cell.length_b   1.000
_cell.length_c   1.000
_cell.angle_alpha   90.00
_cell.angle_beta   90.00
_cell.angle_gamma   90.00
#
_symmetry.space_group_name_H-M   'P 1'
#
loop_
_entity.id
_entity.type
_entity.pdbx_description
1 polymer ?
#
loop_
_entity_poly.entity_id
_entity_poly.type
_entity_poly.pdbx_seq_one_letter_code
_entity_poly.pdbx_strand_id
1 'polypeptide(L)'
;MNIPLIFWIVPAAAVIALAVAWAFYRSMKREDEGTPRMREIAEHVRKGAMAYLRQQYKVVLIVFIILALFFAYLAYGAGVQNPWVPFAFLTGGFFSGLAGYFGMKTATYASARTANAARQSLDRGLKVAFRSGAVMGLVVVGLGLLDISFWYVILERFVEVSGPQKLVVITTTMLTFGMGASTQALFARVGGGIYTKAADVGADLVGKVEAGIPEDDPRNPATIADNVGDNVGDVAGMGADLYESYCGSVLATAALGAAAFATADGMAMQLKAVLAPMLIAAVGIVLSIIGIFLVRTREGASMRELLRSLGVGVNFSSLLIAGATFGILYLLGIQNWLGLSCSVITGLVAGIIIGQATEYYTSHSYKPTQKIAGSAQTGPATVIIAGVGSGMISTAIPVLTIGAAIILAYLCAIGFDMENMMAPMNMSLGLYGIGIAAVGMLSTLGITLATDAYGPIADNAGGNAEMSGLGPEVRKRTDALDALGNTTAATGKGFAIGSAALTALALLASYIEEIRIGLLHNGITMLDLPNGTSQLVEKASILDFMEYYQVSLMNPTVLIGIFIGAMMSFL
;
A
#
# COMPACT_ATOMS: atom_id res chain seq x y z
N MET A 1 11.57 -28.39 -8.30
CA MET A 1 12.79 -27.56 -8.48
C MET A 1 13.46 -27.35 -7.14
N ASN A 2 14.78 -27.25 -7.09
CA ASN A 2 15.43 -26.79 -5.85
C ASN A 2 15.28 -25.27 -5.80
N ILE A 3 14.80 -24.74 -4.67
CA ILE A 3 14.69 -23.30 -4.43
C ILE A 3 16.08 -22.67 -4.58
N PRO A 4 16.29 -21.71 -5.49
CA PRO A 4 17.61 -21.14 -5.74
C PRO A 4 18.10 -20.35 -4.51
N LEU A 5 19.41 -20.35 -4.29
CA LEU A 5 20.01 -19.68 -3.13
C LEU A 5 19.63 -18.18 -3.05
N ILE A 6 19.51 -17.51 -4.20
CA ILE A 6 19.15 -16.09 -4.29
C ILE A 6 17.76 -15.79 -3.69
N PHE A 7 16.84 -16.76 -3.71
CA PHE A 7 15.51 -16.59 -3.11
C PHE A 7 15.59 -16.26 -1.60
N TRP A 8 16.57 -16.84 -0.89
CA TRP A 8 16.66 -16.66 0.56
C TRP A 8 16.99 -15.22 1.00
N ILE A 9 17.38 -14.35 0.07
CA ILE A 9 17.48 -12.90 0.30
C ILE A 9 16.11 -12.33 0.66
N VAL A 10 15.01 -12.88 0.11
CA VAL A 10 13.64 -12.38 0.30
C VAL A 10 13.19 -12.53 1.75
N PRO A 11 13.14 -13.75 2.34
CA PRO A 11 12.79 -13.92 3.75
C PRO A 11 13.82 -13.28 4.69
N ALA A 12 15.11 -13.23 4.32
CA ALA A 12 16.12 -12.55 5.13
C ALA A 12 15.83 -11.05 5.25
N ALA A 13 15.49 -10.37 4.15
CA ALA A 13 15.09 -8.97 4.18
C ALA A 13 13.82 -8.73 5.01
N ALA A 14 12.84 -9.62 4.93
CA ALA A 14 11.63 -9.59 5.76
C ALA A 14 11.97 -9.67 7.27
N VAL A 15 12.84 -10.60 7.65
CA VAL A 15 13.30 -10.74 9.05
C VAL A 15 14.07 -9.50 9.51
N ILE A 16 14.93 -8.93 8.65
CA ILE A 16 15.65 -7.67 8.95
C ILE A 16 14.66 -6.53 9.19
N ALA A 17 13.63 -6.38 8.33
CA ALA A 17 12.59 -5.37 8.52
C ALA A 17 11.92 -5.49 9.89
N LEU A 18 11.48 -6.70 10.25
CA LEU A 18 10.82 -6.96 11.53
C LEU A 18 11.75 -6.75 12.74
N ALA A 19 13.02 -7.11 12.61
CA ALA A 19 14.03 -6.89 13.65
C ALA A 19 14.29 -5.39 13.88
N VAL A 20 14.40 -4.59 12.80
CA VAL A 20 14.57 -3.14 12.88
C VAL A 20 13.29 -2.48 13.41
N ALA A 21 12.11 -2.92 12.97
CA ALA A 21 10.82 -2.46 13.51
C ALA A 21 10.76 -2.67 15.04
N TRP A 22 11.13 -3.86 15.49
CA TRP A 22 11.18 -4.16 16.92
C TRP A 22 12.21 -3.31 17.68
N ALA A 23 13.38 -3.05 17.08
CA ALA A 23 14.39 -2.16 17.67
C ALA A 23 13.86 -0.72 17.81
N PHE A 24 13.16 -0.19 16.79
CA PHE A 24 12.52 1.12 16.86
C PHE A 24 11.38 1.15 17.89
N TYR A 25 10.53 0.13 17.93
CA TYR A 25 9.50 -0.01 18.96
C TYR A 25 10.09 -0.01 20.38
N ARG A 26 11.17 -0.78 20.60
CA ARG A 26 11.90 -0.76 21.89
C ARG A 26 12.50 0.60 22.21
N SER A 27 13.09 1.26 21.22
CA SER A 27 13.65 2.61 21.40
C SER A 27 12.56 3.60 21.82
N MET A 28 11.42 3.60 21.12
CA MET A 28 10.26 4.43 21.45
C MET A 28 9.75 4.12 22.87
N LYS A 29 9.63 2.85 23.25
CA LYS A 29 9.15 2.47 24.61
C LYS A 29 10.09 2.90 25.75
N ARG A 30 11.35 3.21 25.47
CA ARG A 30 12.31 3.75 26.45
C ARG A 30 12.16 5.25 26.67
N GLU A 31 11.53 5.97 25.74
CA GLU A 31 11.21 7.38 25.91
C GLU A 31 10.14 7.52 27.00
N ASP A 32 10.24 8.57 27.83
CA ASP A 32 9.28 8.84 28.89
C ASP A 32 7.93 9.34 28.32
N GLU A 33 6.83 8.85 28.84
CA GLU A 33 5.48 9.32 28.49
C GLU A 33 5.12 10.70 29.03
N GLY A 34 5.95 11.27 29.90
CA GLY A 34 5.77 12.60 30.46
C GLY A 34 4.97 12.60 31.76
N THR A 35 4.16 13.65 31.95
CA THR A 35 3.42 13.90 33.22
C THR A 35 2.33 12.83 33.47
N PRO A 36 1.85 12.70 34.71
CA PRO A 36 0.72 11.80 35.02
C PRO A 36 -0.51 12.08 34.15
N ARG A 37 -0.81 13.34 33.84
CA ARG A 37 -1.93 13.72 32.98
C ARG A 37 -1.73 13.27 31.52
N MET A 38 -0.54 13.41 30.97
CA MET A 38 -0.21 12.91 29.63
C MET A 38 -0.43 11.39 29.54
N ARG A 39 -0.02 10.65 30.56
CA ARG A 39 -0.17 9.18 30.62
C ARG A 39 -1.64 8.77 30.70
N GLU A 40 -2.46 9.49 31.51
CA GLU A 40 -3.88 9.25 31.63
C GLU A 40 -4.60 9.42 30.28
N ILE A 41 -4.36 10.53 29.58
CA ILE A 41 -4.93 10.82 28.26
C ILE A 41 -4.52 9.73 27.24
N ALA A 42 -3.23 9.42 27.18
CA ALA A 42 -2.74 8.38 26.28
C ALA A 42 -3.33 6.99 26.60
N GLU A 43 -3.64 6.71 27.87
CA GLU A 43 -4.30 5.46 28.26
C GLU A 43 -5.75 5.41 27.79
N HIS A 44 -6.48 6.52 27.85
CA HIS A 44 -7.85 6.60 27.31
C HIS A 44 -7.87 6.35 25.79
N VAL A 45 -6.96 6.98 25.03
CA VAL A 45 -6.81 6.74 23.60
C VAL A 45 -6.47 5.27 23.31
N ARG A 46 -5.52 4.67 24.05
CA ARG A 46 -5.18 3.25 23.90
C ARG A 46 -6.37 2.31 24.17
N LYS A 47 -7.15 2.58 25.23
CA LYS A 47 -8.34 1.79 25.55
C LYS A 47 -9.38 1.88 24.43
N GLY A 48 -9.66 3.08 23.93
CA GLY A 48 -10.59 3.30 22.82
C GLY A 48 -10.15 2.59 21.55
N ALA A 49 -8.88 2.78 21.15
CA ALA A 49 -8.31 2.15 19.98
C ALA A 49 -8.36 0.61 20.04
N MET A 50 -8.02 0.03 21.19
CA MET A 50 -8.08 -1.42 21.37
C MET A 50 -9.53 -1.96 21.44
N ALA A 51 -10.48 -1.18 21.96
CA ALA A 51 -11.89 -1.55 21.94
C ALA A 51 -12.44 -1.59 20.52
N TYR A 52 -12.10 -0.59 19.70
CA TYR A 52 -12.44 -0.58 18.28
C TYR A 52 -11.90 -1.82 17.54
N LEU A 53 -10.59 -2.09 17.65
CA LEU A 53 -9.98 -3.26 16.98
C LEU A 53 -10.64 -4.58 17.38
N ARG A 54 -10.94 -4.75 18.67
CA ARG A 54 -11.62 -5.96 19.14
C ARG A 54 -12.97 -6.14 18.45
N GLN A 55 -13.73 -5.06 18.32
CA GLN A 55 -15.05 -5.12 17.69
C GLN A 55 -14.92 -5.36 16.19
N GLN A 56 -14.03 -4.65 15.53
CA GLN A 56 -13.77 -4.83 14.08
C GLN A 56 -13.34 -6.27 13.78
N TYR A 57 -12.35 -6.79 14.51
CA TYR A 57 -11.82 -8.14 14.25
C TYR A 57 -12.84 -9.25 14.54
N LYS A 58 -13.78 -9.05 15.45
CA LYS A 58 -14.90 -9.99 15.65
C LYS A 58 -15.78 -10.07 14.41
N VAL A 59 -16.14 -8.94 13.81
CA VAL A 59 -16.98 -8.89 12.59
C VAL A 59 -16.22 -9.49 11.42
N VAL A 60 -14.97 -9.07 11.23
CA VAL A 60 -14.10 -9.58 10.17
C VAL A 60 -13.91 -11.09 10.29
N LEU A 61 -13.70 -11.63 11.49
CA LEU A 61 -13.54 -13.07 11.70
C LEU A 61 -14.77 -13.86 11.23
N ILE A 62 -15.99 -13.35 11.44
CA ILE A 62 -17.21 -13.99 10.96
C ILE A 62 -17.21 -14.05 9.43
N VAL A 63 -16.87 -12.93 8.76
CA VAL A 63 -16.79 -12.88 7.30
C VAL A 63 -15.70 -13.83 6.78
N PHE A 64 -14.55 -13.87 7.44
CA PHE A 64 -13.45 -14.77 7.06
C PHE A 64 -13.83 -16.24 7.19
N ILE A 65 -14.56 -16.61 8.24
CA ILE A 65 -15.06 -17.98 8.40
C ILE A 65 -16.00 -18.35 7.25
N ILE A 66 -16.95 -17.47 6.92
CA ILE A 66 -17.91 -17.71 5.83
C ILE A 66 -17.17 -17.87 4.49
N LEU A 67 -16.26 -16.96 4.17
CA LEU A 67 -15.49 -17.02 2.92
C LEU A 67 -14.54 -18.20 2.89
N ALA A 68 -13.87 -18.53 3.99
CA ALA A 68 -13.00 -19.70 4.07
C ALA A 68 -13.75 -21.01 3.86
N LEU A 69 -14.98 -21.15 4.42
CA LEU A 69 -15.85 -22.29 4.18
C LEU A 69 -16.31 -22.35 2.71
N PHE A 70 -16.61 -21.22 2.11
CA PHE A 70 -16.94 -21.13 0.69
C PHE A 70 -15.76 -21.58 -0.18
N PHE A 71 -14.55 -21.09 0.04
CA PHE A 71 -13.36 -21.54 -0.67
C PHE A 71 -13.01 -23.00 -0.40
N ALA A 72 -13.23 -23.48 0.83
CA ALA A 72 -13.05 -24.90 1.14
C ALA A 72 -14.04 -25.76 0.36
N TYR A 73 -15.28 -25.34 0.20
CA TYR A 73 -16.25 -26.03 -0.65
C TYR A 73 -15.81 -26.03 -2.12
N LEU A 74 -15.33 -24.91 -2.66
CA LEU A 74 -14.82 -24.84 -4.04
C LEU A 74 -13.60 -25.74 -4.24
N ALA A 75 -12.70 -25.82 -3.26
CA ALA A 75 -11.48 -26.61 -3.34
C ALA A 75 -11.73 -28.11 -3.14
N TYR A 76 -12.47 -28.51 -2.10
CA TYR A 76 -12.62 -29.90 -1.69
C TYR A 76 -13.96 -30.52 -2.09
N GLY A 77 -15.02 -29.73 -2.23
CA GLY A 77 -16.36 -30.19 -2.64
C GLY A 77 -16.56 -30.16 -4.14
N ALA A 78 -16.36 -29.02 -4.76
CA ALA A 78 -16.51 -28.84 -6.19
C ALA A 78 -15.24 -29.21 -7.00
N GLY A 79 -14.07 -29.21 -6.36
CA GLY A 79 -12.81 -29.55 -7.00
C GLY A 79 -12.33 -28.52 -8.05
N VAL A 80 -12.85 -27.28 -8.04
CA VAL A 80 -12.56 -26.26 -9.05
C VAL A 80 -11.38 -25.36 -8.70
N GLN A 81 -10.85 -25.48 -7.48
CA GLN A 81 -9.71 -24.67 -7.01
C GLN A 81 -8.64 -25.54 -6.33
N ASN A 82 -7.42 -24.98 -6.23
CA ASN A 82 -6.33 -25.64 -5.53
C ASN A 82 -6.66 -25.83 -4.02
N PRO A 83 -6.38 -27.00 -3.42
CA PRO A 83 -6.63 -27.28 -2.00
C PRO A 83 -5.99 -26.30 -1.01
N TRP A 84 -4.95 -25.55 -1.41
CA TRP A 84 -4.27 -24.56 -0.56
C TRP A 84 -4.96 -23.19 -0.50
N VAL A 85 -5.91 -22.91 -1.40
CA VAL A 85 -6.61 -21.62 -1.50
C VAL A 85 -7.25 -21.16 -0.19
N PRO A 86 -8.03 -21.98 0.55
CA PRO A 86 -8.65 -21.54 1.81
C PRO A 86 -7.62 -21.09 2.86
N PHE A 87 -6.48 -21.79 2.92
CA PHE A 87 -5.43 -21.49 3.88
C PHE A 87 -4.66 -20.22 3.51
N ALA A 88 -4.35 -20.04 2.22
CA ALA A 88 -3.72 -18.84 1.71
C ALA A 88 -4.58 -17.60 1.98
N PHE A 89 -5.88 -17.69 1.72
CA PHE A 89 -6.85 -16.65 2.03
C PHE A 89 -6.81 -16.25 3.52
N LEU A 90 -6.84 -17.23 4.42
CA LEU A 90 -6.83 -16.97 5.87
C LEU A 90 -5.53 -16.30 6.35
N THR A 91 -4.37 -16.73 5.84
CA THR A 91 -3.08 -16.13 6.24
C THR A 91 -2.94 -14.71 5.76
N GLY A 92 -3.36 -14.39 4.53
CA GLY A 92 -3.34 -13.02 4.01
C GLY A 92 -4.13 -12.04 4.89
N GLY A 93 -5.35 -12.42 5.28
CA GLY A 93 -6.14 -11.63 6.21
C GLY A 93 -5.54 -11.53 7.62
N PHE A 94 -4.98 -12.62 8.12
CA PHE A 94 -4.32 -12.65 9.42
C PHE A 94 -3.11 -11.72 9.47
N PHE A 95 -2.19 -11.78 8.50
CA PHE A 95 -1.00 -10.93 8.49
C PHE A 95 -1.33 -9.46 8.22
N SER A 96 -2.32 -9.17 7.37
CA SER A 96 -2.82 -7.81 7.15
C SER A 96 -3.40 -7.22 8.45
N GLY A 97 -4.25 -7.97 9.15
CA GLY A 97 -4.78 -7.58 10.45
C GLY A 97 -3.70 -7.41 11.51
N LEU A 98 -2.70 -8.30 11.53
CA LEU A 98 -1.57 -8.23 12.45
C LEU A 98 -0.72 -6.98 12.20
N ALA A 99 -0.51 -6.59 10.96
CA ALA A 99 0.19 -5.36 10.59
C ALA A 99 -0.55 -4.13 11.12
N GLY A 100 -1.87 -4.05 10.91
CA GLY A 100 -2.71 -2.98 11.46
C GLY A 100 -2.67 -2.92 13.00
N TYR A 101 -2.72 -4.08 13.67
CA TYR A 101 -2.61 -4.17 15.12
C TYR A 101 -1.28 -3.60 15.67
N PHE A 102 -0.14 -4.03 15.09
CA PHE A 102 1.17 -3.54 15.53
C PHE A 102 1.36 -2.06 15.24
N GLY A 103 0.89 -1.59 14.08
CA GLY A 103 0.92 -0.17 13.71
C GLY A 103 0.17 0.67 14.72
N MET A 104 -1.12 0.38 14.94
CA MET A 104 -1.95 1.13 15.88
C MET A 104 -1.44 1.05 17.31
N LYS A 105 -1.01 -0.12 17.76
CA LYS A 105 -0.39 -0.27 19.07
C LYS A 105 0.83 0.63 19.23
N THR A 106 1.69 0.71 18.20
CA THR A 106 2.87 1.57 18.23
C THR A 106 2.48 3.03 18.26
N ALA A 107 1.56 3.47 17.39
CA ALA A 107 1.13 4.86 17.30
C ALA A 107 0.53 5.37 18.61
N THR A 108 -0.37 4.60 19.24
CA THR A 108 -0.99 4.96 20.51
C THR A 108 -0.01 4.99 21.71
N TYR A 109 1.11 4.28 21.62
CA TYR A 109 2.19 4.41 22.58
C TYR A 109 3.16 5.54 22.28
N ALA A 110 3.24 5.98 21.03
CA ALA A 110 4.19 7.00 20.58
C ALA A 110 3.71 8.43 20.84
N SER A 111 2.42 8.71 20.76
CA SER A 111 1.86 10.08 20.80
C SER A 111 2.28 10.88 22.04
N ALA A 112 2.02 10.38 23.25
CA ALA A 112 2.46 11.06 24.48
C ALA A 112 3.98 11.20 24.58
N ARG A 113 4.74 10.18 24.12
CA ARG A 113 6.21 10.22 24.08
C ARG A 113 6.73 11.26 23.10
N THR A 114 6.05 11.44 21.97
CA THR A 114 6.33 12.50 21.00
C THR A 114 6.09 13.88 21.60
N ALA A 115 4.94 14.09 22.27
CA ALA A 115 4.62 15.33 22.97
C ALA A 115 5.68 15.64 24.05
N ASN A 116 6.07 14.65 24.87
CA ASN A 116 7.10 14.83 25.88
C ASN A 116 8.50 15.08 25.28
N ALA A 117 8.84 14.46 24.16
CA ALA A 117 10.08 14.72 23.43
C ALA A 117 10.10 16.14 22.82
N ALA A 118 8.94 16.63 22.33
CA ALA A 118 8.79 17.99 21.80
C ALA A 118 9.00 19.07 22.89
N ARG A 119 8.85 18.76 24.17
CA ARG A 119 9.24 19.66 25.28
C ARG A 119 10.74 20.01 25.23
N GLN A 120 11.58 19.12 24.72
CA GLN A 120 13.02 19.31 24.67
C GLN A 120 13.44 20.00 23.35
N SER A 121 12.97 19.51 22.21
CA SER A 121 13.22 20.12 20.90
C SER A 121 12.28 19.56 19.83
N LEU A 122 12.12 20.34 18.75
CA LEU A 122 11.38 19.94 17.56
C LEU A 122 11.98 18.68 16.91
N ASP A 123 13.33 18.64 16.77
CA ASP A 123 14.03 17.48 16.17
C ASP A 123 13.82 16.20 16.97
N ARG A 124 13.80 16.30 18.31
CA ARG A 124 13.56 15.11 19.15
C ARG A 124 12.12 14.61 19.01
N GLY A 125 11.13 15.52 19.00
CA GLY A 125 9.74 15.19 18.71
C GLY A 125 9.59 14.49 17.35
N LEU A 126 10.16 15.06 16.29
CA LEU A 126 10.16 14.48 14.95
C LEU A 126 10.77 13.07 14.94
N LYS A 127 11.93 12.88 15.55
CA LYS A 127 12.59 11.57 15.58
C LYS A 127 11.78 10.49 16.29
N VAL A 128 11.13 10.82 17.40
CA VAL A 128 10.28 9.86 18.12
C VAL A 128 9.06 9.50 17.28
N ALA A 129 8.36 10.48 16.72
CA ALA A 129 7.18 10.26 15.89
C ALA A 129 7.53 9.49 14.61
N PHE A 130 8.53 9.93 13.85
CA PHE A 130 8.89 9.33 12.57
C PHE A 130 9.42 7.90 12.70
N ARG A 131 10.29 7.62 13.70
CA ARG A 131 10.76 6.25 13.95
C ARG A 131 9.63 5.33 14.43
N SER A 132 8.64 5.89 15.13
CA SER A 132 7.44 5.14 15.52
C SER A 132 6.55 4.84 14.31
N GLY A 133 6.39 5.79 13.38
CA GLY A 133 5.77 5.55 12.08
C GLY A 133 6.52 4.51 11.26
N ALA A 134 7.87 4.52 11.31
CA ALA A 134 8.69 3.54 10.62
C ALA A 134 8.48 2.09 11.13
N VAL A 135 8.05 1.90 12.38
CA VAL A 135 7.64 0.57 12.85
C VAL A 135 6.51 0.04 12.00
N MET A 136 5.51 0.87 11.71
CA MET A 136 4.37 0.48 10.86
C MET A 136 4.83 0.11 9.45
N GLY A 137 5.61 0.98 8.80
CA GLY A 137 6.11 0.74 7.46
C GLY A 137 6.90 -0.57 7.35
N LEU A 138 7.83 -0.81 8.28
CA LEU A 138 8.66 -2.01 8.28
C LEU A 138 7.89 -3.28 8.67
N VAL A 139 6.87 -3.18 9.52
CA VAL A 139 5.99 -4.32 9.84
C VAL A 139 5.18 -4.73 8.63
N VAL A 140 4.60 -3.76 7.91
CA VAL A 140 3.80 -4.03 6.70
C VAL A 140 4.63 -4.74 5.64
N VAL A 141 5.78 -4.18 5.24
CA VAL A 141 6.62 -4.80 4.20
C VAL A 141 7.28 -6.09 4.68
N GLY A 142 7.64 -6.17 5.97
CA GLY A 142 8.24 -7.36 6.55
C GLY A 142 7.27 -8.53 6.63
N LEU A 143 6.07 -8.33 7.14
CA LEU A 143 5.05 -9.39 7.21
C LEU A 143 4.57 -9.80 5.82
N GLY A 144 4.39 -8.83 4.90
CA GLY A 144 3.97 -9.12 3.52
C GLY A 144 4.99 -9.99 2.80
N LEU A 145 6.27 -9.63 2.86
CA LEU A 145 7.31 -10.40 2.18
C LEU A 145 7.58 -11.75 2.86
N LEU A 146 7.36 -11.84 4.17
CA LEU A 146 7.47 -13.10 4.92
C LEU A 146 6.36 -14.07 4.50
N ASP A 147 5.10 -13.62 4.38
CA ASP A 147 3.96 -14.42 3.95
C ASP A 147 4.13 -14.90 2.49
N ILE A 148 4.55 -14.00 1.59
CA ILE A 148 4.95 -14.36 0.21
C ILE A 148 6.00 -15.48 0.20
N SER A 149 7.07 -15.32 1.00
CA SER A 149 8.15 -16.31 1.07
C SER A 149 7.68 -17.65 1.62
N PHE A 150 6.84 -17.62 2.65
CA PHE A 150 6.27 -18.80 3.28
C PHE A 150 5.42 -19.61 2.29
N TRP A 151 4.51 -18.95 1.58
CA TRP A 151 3.65 -19.62 0.60
C TRP A 151 4.43 -20.14 -0.59
N TYR A 152 5.42 -19.38 -1.08
CA TYR A 152 6.27 -19.86 -2.17
C TYR A 152 6.99 -21.17 -1.80
N VAL A 153 7.57 -21.26 -0.60
CA VAL A 153 8.27 -22.47 -0.13
C VAL A 153 7.30 -23.64 0.06
N ILE A 154 6.13 -23.41 0.64
CA ILE A 154 5.12 -24.45 0.84
C ILE A 154 4.63 -24.98 -0.51
N LEU A 155 4.20 -24.10 -1.39
CA LEU A 155 3.62 -24.51 -2.66
C LEU A 155 4.67 -25.18 -3.57
N GLU A 156 5.92 -24.71 -3.56
CA GLU A 156 7.01 -25.39 -4.29
C GLU A 156 7.21 -26.83 -3.81
N ARG A 157 7.01 -27.09 -2.51
CA ARG A 157 7.17 -28.42 -1.93
C ARG A 157 5.98 -29.35 -2.18
N PHE A 158 4.75 -28.82 -2.13
CA PHE A 158 3.53 -29.63 -2.08
C PHE A 158 2.70 -29.63 -3.35
N VAL A 159 2.96 -28.72 -4.32
CA VAL A 159 2.28 -28.74 -5.62
C VAL A 159 2.93 -29.80 -6.50
N GLU A 160 2.14 -30.82 -6.86
CA GLU A 160 2.61 -31.99 -7.63
C GLU A 160 2.63 -31.78 -9.15
N VAL A 161 2.27 -30.59 -9.63
CA VAL A 161 2.33 -30.25 -11.06
C VAL A 161 3.78 -30.15 -11.54
N SER A 162 4.06 -30.65 -12.73
CA SER A 162 5.41 -30.64 -13.33
C SER A 162 5.52 -29.69 -14.52
N GLY A 163 6.74 -29.29 -14.86
CA GLY A 163 7.01 -28.46 -16.03
C GLY A 163 6.69 -26.97 -15.82
N PRO A 164 6.52 -26.21 -16.91
CA PRO A 164 6.27 -24.75 -16.85
C PRO A 164 4.99 -24.37 -16.10
N GLN A 165 3.98 -25.24 -16.09
CA GLN A 165 2.71 -25.01 -15.43
C GLN A 165 2.84 -24.98 -13.89
N LYS A 166 3.90 -25.56 -13.31
CA LYS A 166 4.09 -25.57 -11.86
C LYS A 166 4.16 -24.16 -11.28
N LEU A 167 5.00 -23.28 -11.85
CA LEU A 167 5.13 -21.92 -11.37
C LEU A 167 3.86 -21.08 -11.60
N VAL A 168 3.12 -21.34 -12.67
CA VAL A 168 1.82 -20.70 -12.91
C VAL A 168 0.84 -21.07 -11.78
N VAL A 169 0.69 -22.36 -11.48
CA VAL A 169 -0.20 -22.83 -10.39
C VAL A 169 0.25 -22.29 -9.02
N ILE A 170 1.56 -22.24 -8.74
CA ILE A 170 2.06 -21.68 -7.48
C ILE A 170 1.70 -20.21 -7.36
N THR A 171 2.01 -19.40 -8.37
CA THR A 171 1.80 -17.94 -8.31
C THR A 171 0.33 -17.57 -8.30
N THR A 172 -0.53 -18.26 -9.05
CA THR A 172 -1.99 -18.05 -9.01
C THR A 172 -2.57 -18.47 -7.67
N THR A 173 -2.16 -19.61 -7.10
CA THR A 173 -2.57 -19.99 -5.73
C THR A 173 -2.13 -18.94 -4.71
N MET A 174 -0.93 -18.38 -4.86
CA MET A 174 -0.46 -17.28 -3.99
C MET A 174 -1.31 -16.02 -4.12
N LEU A 175 -1.91 -15.70 -5.26
CA LEU A 175 -2.81 -14.56 -5.40
C LEU A 175 -3.99 -14.61 -4.43
N THR A 176 -4.41 -15.78 -4.01
CA THR A 176 -5.55 -15.93 -3.08
C THR A 176 -5.23 -15.45 -1.66
N PHE A 177 -3.97 -15.44 -1.23
CA PHE A 177 -3.65 -14.75 0.00
C PHE A 177 -3.79 -13.21 -0.16
N GLY A 178 -3.51 -12.67 -1.34
CA GLY A 178 -3.84 -11.29 -1.69
C GLY A 178 -5.33 -10.97 -1.51
N MET A 179 -6.24 -11.90 -1.88
CA MET A 179 -7.68 -11.75 -1.62
C MET A 179 -8.00 -11.67 -0.12
N GLY A 180 -7.32 -12.48 0.70
CA GLY A 180 -7.46 -12.40 2.16
C GLY A 180 -7.01 -11.04 2.71
N ALA A 181 -5.86 -10.56 2.26
CA ALA A 181 -5.35 -9.22 2.59
C ALA A 181 -6.32 -8.12 2.15
N SER A 182 -6.87 -8.23 0.92
CA SER A 182 -7.85 -7.29 0.36
C SER A 182 -9.14 -7.25 1.18
N THR A 183 -9.67 -8.40 1.56
CA THR A 183 -10.86 -8.48 2.41
C THR A 183 -10.63 -7.80 3.76
N GLN A 184 -9.49 -8.05 4.42
CA GLN A 184 -9.12 -7.38 5.67
C GLN A 184 -8.95 -5.87 5.48
N ALA A 185 -8.28 -5.45 4.39
CA ALA A 185 -8.06 -4.06 4.06
C ALA A 185 -9.36 -3.29 3.84
N LEU A 186 -10.32 -3.89 3.12
CA LEU A 186 -11.64 -3.31 2.91
C LEU A 186 -12.33 -2.96 4.23
N PHE A 187 -12.42 -3.92 5.16
CA PHE A 187 -13.06 -3.69 6.46
C PHE A 187 -12.28 -2.68 7.31
N ALA A 188 -10.94 -2.76 7.31
CA ALA A 188 -10.10 -1.84 8.07
C ALA A 188 -10.19 -0.41 7.53
N ARG A 189 -10.15 -0.25 6.19
CA ARG A 189 -10.16 1.04 5.52
C ARG A 189 -11.52 1.73 5.60
N VAL A 190 -12.59 1.01 5.26
CA VAL A 190 -13.95 1.58 5.26
C VAL A 190 -14.42 1.81 6.70
N GLY A 191 -14.33 0.81 7.56
CA GLY A 191 -14.76 0.94 8.96
C GLY A 191 -13.94 1.97 9.74
N GLY A 192 -12.61 1.98 9.54
CA GLY A 192 -11.70 2.98 10.12
C GLY A 192 -12.02 4.39 9.64
N GLY A 193 -12.20 4.58 8.32
CA GLY A 193 -12.52 5.88 7.74
C GLY A 193 -13.86 6.45 8.20
N ILE A 194 -14.89 5.60 8.32
CA ILE A 194 -16.19 6.01 8.87
C ILE A 194 -16.04 6.49 10.32
N TYR A 195 -15.36 5.70 11.15
CA TYR A 195 -15.14 6.05 12.55
C TYR A 195 -14.34 7.35 12.69
N THR A 196 -13.22 7.49 11.96
CA THR A 196 -12.37 8.68 11.99
C THR A 196 -13.18 9.93 11.64
N LYS A 197 -13.91 9.91 10.53
CA LYS A 197 -14.67 11.10 10.12
C LYS A 197 -15.86 11.39 11.01
N ALA A 198 -16.51 10.38 11.59
CA ALA A 198 -17.57 10.60 12.56
C ALA A 198 -17.03 11.24 13.86
N ALA A 199 -15.86 10.81 14.31
CA ALA A 199 -15.23 11.34 15.52
C ALA A 199 -14.69 12.76 15.31
N ASP A 200 -13.91 12.99 14.24
CA ASP A 200 -13.32 14.27 13.85
C ASP A 200 -14.43 15.35 13.68
N VAL A 201 -15.38 15.13 12.77
CA VAL A 201 -16.48 16.08 12.54
C VAL A 201 -17.35 16.25 13.78
N GLY A 202 -17.60 15.17 14.53
CA GLY A 202 -18.39 15.24 15.77
C GLY A 202 -17.68 16.05 16.85
N ALA A 203 -16.37 15.87 17.04
CA ALA A 203 -15.57 16.65 17.98
C ALA A 203 -15.54 18.14 17.62
N ASP A 204 -15.39 18.44 16.34
CA ASP A 204 -15.38 19.80 15.82
C ASP A 204 -16.75 20.51 15.99
N LEU A 205 -17.84 19.83 15.68
CA LEU A 205 -19.18 20.39 15.85
C LEU A 205 -19.48 20.72 17.31
N VAL A 206 -19.23 19.77 18.22
CA VAL A 206 -19.48 19.98 19.65
C VAL A 206 -18.55 21.05 20.23
N GLY A 207 -17.26 20.98 19.91
CA GLY A 207 -16.26 21.90 20.46
C GLY A 207 -16.32 23.29 19.85
N LYS A 208 -16.04 23.39 18.56
CA LYS A 208 -15.86 24.68 17.88
C LYS A 208 -17.17 25.41 17.61
N VAL A 209 -18.26 24.69 17.24
CA VAL A 209 -19.51 25.30 16.83
C VAL A 209 -20.48 25.46 17.99
N GLU A 210 -20.75 24.41 18.78
CA GLU A 210 -21.74 24.46 19.86
C GLU A 210 -21.17 25.09 21.14
N ALA A 211 -19.99 24.65 21.58
CA ALA A 211 -19.40 25.11 22.84
C ALA A 211 -18.50 26.34 22.69
N GLY A 212 -18.04 26.67 21.47
CA GLY A 212 -17.14 27.80 21.21
C GLY A 212 -15.78 27.66 21.91
N ILE A 213 -15.28 26.44 22.08
CA ILE A 213 -13.99 26.12 22.70
C ILE A 213 -12.95 25.76 21.63
N PRO A 214 -11.65 25.95 21.93
CA PRO A 214 -10.58 25.61 20.99
C PRO A 214 -10.55 24.12 20.64
N GLU A 215 -9.83 23.80 19.56
CA GLU A 215 -9.48 22.44 19.20
C GLU A 215 -8.66 21.76 20.31
N ASP A 216 -8.87 20.47 20.51
CA ASP A 216 -8.23 19.68 21.57
C ASP A 216 -8.50 20.13 23.02
N ASP A 217 -9.48 20.99 23.24
CA ASP A 217 -9.79 21.46 24.59
C ASP A 217 -10.21 20.29 25.49
N PRO A 218 -9.62 20.16 26.69
CA PRO A 218 -9.92 19.05 27.63
C PRO A 218 -11.38 19.00 28.11
N ARG A 219 -12.17 20.05 27.88
CA ARG A 219 -13.61 20.11 28.18
C ARG A 219 -14.45 19.42 27.11
N ASN A 220 -13.89 19.19 25.90
CA ASN A 220 -14.59 18.48 24.86
C ASN A 220 -14.46 16.96 25.04
N PRO A 221 -15.56 16.25 25.36
CA PRO A 221 -15.52 14.81 25.61
C PRO A 221 -15.20 14.00 24.33
N ALA A 222 -15.37 14.59 23.16
CA ALA A 222 -15.15 13.91 21.88
C ALA A 222 -13.68 13.92 21.43
N THR A 223 -12.80 14.75 22.00
CA THR A 223 -11.38 14.83 21.64
C THR A 223 -10.66 13.47 21.75
N ILE A 224 -10.99 12.66 22.76
CA ILE A 224 -10.41 11.31 22.87
C ILE A 224 -10.89 10.39 21.73
N ALA A 225 -12.16 10.51 21.33
CA ALA A 225 -12.69 9.71 20.22
C ALA A 225 -12.06 10.09 18.88
N ASP A 226 -11.78 11.38 18.70
CA ASP A 226 -11.07 11.93 17.54
C ASP A 226 -9.64 11.37 17.45
N ASN A 227 -8.87 11.49 18.52
CA ASN A 227 -7.54 10.90 18.64
C ASN A 227 -7.53 9.36 18.40
N VAL A 228 -8.58 8.65 18.79
CA VAL A 228 -8.76 7.23 18.48
C VAL A 228 -8.99 7.06 16.99
N GLY A 229 -9.79 7.93 16.36
CA GLY A 229 -10.14 7.91 14.96
C GLY A 229 -8.91 7.91 14.05
N ASP A 230 -7.98 8.84 14.27
CA ASP A 230 -6.75 8.94 13.50
C ASP A 230 -5.93 7.65 13.52
N ASN A 231 -5.79 7.05 14.71
CA ASN A 231 -5.07 5.78 14.83
C ASN A 231 -5.79 4.63 14.11
N VAL A 232 -7.10 4.63 14.09
CA VAL A 232 -7.93 3.59 13.46
C VAL A 232 -7.93 3.73 11.94
N GLY A 233 -8.19 4.93 11.44
CA GLY A 233 -8.31 5.20 10.00
C GLY A 233 -6.97 5.23 9.29
N ASP A 234 -6.10 6.10 9.76
CA ASP A 234 -4.87 6.44 9.04
C ASP A 234 -3.66 5.57 9.45
N VAL A 235 -3.70 4.86 10.58
CA VAL A 235 -2.66 3.86 10.89
C VAL A 235 -3.15 2.45 10.57
N ALA A 236 -4.17 1.95 11.26
CA ALA A 236 -4.61 0.57 11.06
C ALA A 236 -5.25 0.35 9.69
N GLY A 237 -6.14 1.27 9.26
CA GLY A 237 -6.83 1.19 7.97
C GLY A 237 -5.89 1.32 6.79
N MET A 238 -5.06 2.36 6.75
CA MET A 238 -4.13 2.58 5.64
C MET A 238 -2.99 1.57 5.63
N GLY A 239 -2.57 1.08 6.78
CA GLY A 239 -1.57 0.02 6.85
C GLY A 239 -2.05 -1.30 6.27
N ALA A 240 -3.31 -1.68 6.48
CA ALA A 240 -3.90 -2.86 5.85
C ALA A 240 -4.06 -2.68 4.33
N ASP A 241 -4.45 -1.50 3.86
CA ASP A 241 -4.59 -1.12 2.46
C ASP A 241 -3.25 -1.20 1.70
N LEU A 242 -2.19 -0.63 2.29
CA LEU A 242 -0.85 -0.68 1.71
C LEU A 242 -0.20 -2.07 1.82
N TYR A 243 -0.55 -2.86 2.82
CA TYR A 243 -0.18 -4.29 2.87
C TYR A 243 -0.77 -5.05 1.67
N GLU A 244 -2.07 -4.85 1.40
CA GLU A 244 -2.74 -5.42 0.23
C GLU A 244 -2.06 -5.02 -1.08
N SER A 245 -1.85 -3.72 -1.29
CA SER A 245 -1.25 -3.19 -2.51
C SER A 245 0.19 -3.71 -2.71
N TYR A 246 0.97 -3.81 -1.63
CA TYR A 246 2.33 -4.34 -1.67
C TYR A 246 2.37 -5.83 -2.03
N CYS A 247 1.59 -6.64 -1.35
CA CYS A 247 1.53 -8.07 -1.63
C CYS A 247 0.92 -8.32 -3.02
N GLY A 248 -0.18 -7.63 -3.34
CA GLY A 248 -0.87 -7.75 -4.61
C GLY A 248 0.02 -7.42 -5.80
N SER A 249 0.83 -6.36 -5.72
CA SER A 249 1.75 -5.99 -6.80
C SER A 249 2.84 -7.04 -7.03
N VAL A 250 3.46 -7.53 -5.94
CA VAL A 250 4.51 -8.56 -6.02
C VAL A 250 3.95 -9.86 -6.60
N LEU A 251 2.77 -10.29 -6.13
CA LEU A 251 2.14 -11.55 -6.55
C LEU A 251 1.60 -11.49 -7.97
N ALA A 252 0.88 -10.42 -8.33
CA ALA A 252 0.38 -10.25 -9.69
C ALA A 252 1.53 -10.20 -10.70
N THR A 253 2.60 -9.48 -10.37
CA THR A 253 3.78 -9.42 -11.23
C THR A 253 4.48 -10.79 -11.34
N ALA A 254 4.58 -11.53 -10.23
CA ALA A 254 5.13 -12.89 -10.26
C ALA A 254 4.28 -13.84 -11.11
N ALA A 255 2.94 -13.75 -11.02
CA ALA A 255 2.04 -14.55 -11.83
C ALA A 255 2.14 -14.22 -13.33
N LEU A 256 2.21 -12.91 -13.66
CA LEU A 256 2.47 -12.48 -15.04
C LEU A 256 3.82 -12.94 -15.56
N GLY A 257 4.87 -12.90 -14.75
CA GLY A 257 6.19 -13.44 -15.09
C GLY A 257 6.17 -14.95 -15.30
N ALA A 258 5.40 -15.68 -14.48
CA ALA A 258 5.20 -17.11 -14.67
C ALA A 258 4.48 -17.42 -15.98
N ALA A 259 3.45 -16.65 -16.33
CA ALA A 259 2.66 -16.84 -17.56
C ALA A 259 3.43 -16.42 -18.83
N ALA A 260 4.09 -15.25 -18.80
CA ALA A 260 4.80 -14.71 -19.97
C ALA A 260 5.93 -15.61 -20.48
N PHE A 261 6.56 -16.39 -19.58
CA PHE A 261 7.67 -17.28 -19.91
C PHE A 261 7.33 -18.77 -19.75
N ALA A 262 6.04 -19.14 -19.79
CA ALA A 262 5.55 -20.52 -19.64
C ALA A 262 5.81 -21.39 -20.90
N THR A 263 7.04 -21.41 -21.41
CA THR A 263 7.45 -22.25 -22.55
C THR A 263 8.37 -23.37 -22.10
N ALA A 264 8.40 -24.48 -22.85
CA ALA A 264 9.22 -25.66 -22.50
C ALA A 264 10.70 -25.31 -22.34
N ASP A 265 11.21 -24.39 -23.18
CA ASP A 265 12.61 -23.93 -23.13
C ASP A 265 12.82 -22.74 -22.19
N GLY A 266 11.74 -22.13 -21.69
CA GLY A 266 11.75 -20.91 -20.89
C GLY A 266 11.74 -21.11 -19.36
N MET A 267 11.79 -22.33 -18.83
CA MET A 267 11.59 -22.62 -17.41
C MET A 267 12.58 -21.87 -16.48
N ALA A 268 13.84 -21.73 -16.89
CA ALA A 268 14.83 -20.95 -16.15
C ALA A 268 14.51 -19.45 -16.15
N MET A 269 14.01 -18.92 -17.27
CA MET A 269 13.59 -17.52 -17.40
C MET A 269 12.31 -17.24 -16.61
N GLN A 270 11.36 -18.16 -16.64
CA GLN A 270 10.12 -18.13 -15.85
C GLN A 270 10.41 -17.96 -14.36
N LEU A 271 11.31 -18.80 -13.81
CA LEU A 271 11.72 -18.70 -12.42
C LEU A 271 12.35 -17.34 -12.08
N LYS A 272 13.21 -16.83 -12.95
CA LYS A 272 13.84 -15.50 -12.78
C LYS A 272 12.80 -14.38 -12.79
N ALA A 273 11.82 -14.44 -13.69
CA ALA A 273 10.74 -13.47 -13.79
C ALA A 273 9.82 -13.50 -12.55
N VAL A 274 9.56 -14.68 -11.98
CA VAL A 274 8.81 -14.83 -10.72
C VAL A 274 9.58 -14.23 -9.54
N LEU A 275 10.89 -14.42 -9.48
CA LEU A 275 11.72 -13.95 -8.37
C LEU A 275 12.05 -12.45 -8.44
N ALA A 276 12.07 -11.85 -9.61
CA ALA A 276 12.46 -10.45 -9.79
C ALA A 276 11.64 -9.47 -8.94
N PRO A 277 10.29 -9.48 -8.93
CA PRO A 277 9.51 -8.58 -8.08
C PRO A 277 9.78 -8.80 -6.59
N MET A 278 9.97 -10.04 -6.15
CA MET A 278 10.29 -10.36 -4.76
C MET A 278 11.66 -9.81 -4.34
N LEU A 279 12.67 -9.90 -5.21
CA LEU A 279 14.02 -9.40 -4.94
C LEU A 279 14.08 -7.88 -4.96
N ILE A 280 13.37 -7.22 -5.88
CA ILE A 280 13.25 -5.75 -5.89
C ILE A 280 12.60 -5.27 -4.59
N ALA A 281 11.52 -5.91 -4.17
CA ALA A 281 10.84 -5.62 -2.91
C ALA A 281 11.78 -5.83 -1.70
N ALA A 282 12.54 -6.92 -1.67
CA ALA A 282 13.49 -7.25 -0.59
C ALA A 282 14.61 -6.21 -0.46
N VAL A 283 15.20 -5.80 -1.58
CA VAL A 283 16.24 -4.76 -1.61
C VAL A 283 15.64 -3.40 -1.25
N GLY A 284 14.42 -3.11 -1.72
CA GLY A 284 13.66 -1.91 -1.35
C GLY A 284 13.51 -1.74 0.15
N ILE A 285 13.25 -2.83 0.89
CA ILE A 285 13.19 -2.83 2.36
C ILE A 285 14.52 -2.34 2.96
N VAL A 286 15.63 -2.93 2.57
CA VAL A 286 16.95 -2.59 3.13
C VAL A 286 17.31 -1.13 2.84
N LEU A 287 17.04 -0.67 1.62
CA LEU A 287 17.32 0.70 1.21
C LEU A 287 16.37 1.73 1.84
N SER A 288 15.11 1.35 2.11
CA SER A 288 14.19 2.16 2.91
C SER A 288 14.66 2.33 4.35
N ILE A 289 15.21 1.29 4.97
CA ILE A 289 15.80 1.39 6.31
C ILE A 289 16.93 2.42 6.34
N ILE A 290 17.80 2.44 5.32
CA ILE A 290 18.87 3.44 5.21
C ILE A 290 18.28 4.85 5.13
N GLY A 291 17.24 5.06 4.30
CA GLY A 291 16.57 6.35 4.16
C GLY A 291 15.94 6.85 5.47
N ILE A 292 15.36 5.95 6.28
CA ILE A 292 14.79 6.32 7.58
C ILE A 292 15.81 6.98 8.51
N PHE A 293 17.07 6.56 8.49
CA PHE A 293 18.14 7.15 9.31
C PHE A 293 18.59 8.54 8.84
N LEU A 294 18.27 8.94 7.61
CA LEU A 294 18.65 10.25 7.05
C LEU A 294 17.70 11.38 7.47
N VAL A 295 16.52 11.06 7.96
CA VAL A 295 15.51 12.06 8.36
C VAL A 295 15.95 12.78 9.63
N ARG A 296 16.21 14.10 9.52
CA ARG A 296 16.65 14.98 10.61
C ARG A 296 16.15 16.40 10.37
N THR A 297 15.88 17.14 11.44
CA THR A 297 15.51 18.56 11.36
C THR A 297 16.27 19.40 12.37
N ARG A 298 16.03 20.71 12.38
CA ARG A 298 16.60 21.67 13.33
C ARG A 298 15.50 22.42 14.07
N GLU A 299 15.83 23.04 15.20
CA GLU A 299 14.91 23.89 15.92
C GLU A 299 14.51 25.09 15.06
N GLY A 300 13.23 25.48 15.08
CA GLY A 300 12.70 26.58 14.30
C GLY A 300 12.62 26.34 12.79
N ALA A 301 12.73 25.07 12.34
CA ALA A 301 12.59 24.72 10.93
C ALA A 301 11.22 25.15 10.38
N SER A 302 11.21 25.74 9.19
CA SER A 302 9.99 26.06 8.46
C SER A 302 9.32 24.77 7.94
N MET A 303 8.02 24.85 7.62
CA MET A 303 7.27 23.73 7.03
C MET A 303 7.95 23.15 5.78
N ARG A 304 8.50 24.00 4.91
CA ARG A 304 9.24 23.54 3.73
C ARG A 304 10.52 22.78 4.08
N GLU A 305 11.22 23.18 5.13
CA GLU A 305 12.41 22.48 5.61
C GLU A 305 12.04 21.12 6.22
N LEU A 306 10.92 21.05 6.94
CA LEU A 306 10.41 19.80 7.49
C LEU A 306 10.01 18.82 6.38
N LEU A 307 9.21 19.25 5.40
CA LEU A 307 8.84 18.45 4.23
C LEU A 307 10.08 17.98 3.44
N ARG A 308 11.04 18.88 3.23
CA ARG A 308 12.30 18.51 2.58
C ARG A 308 13.09 17.46 3.36
N SER A 309 13.09 17.54 4.69
CA SER A 309 13.77 16.56 5.55
C SER A 309 13.22 15.14 5.36
N LEU A 310 11.89 15.00 5.32
CA LEU A 310 11.24 13.72 5.02
C LEU A 310 11.48 13.28 3.57
N GLY A 311 11.35 14.20 2.63
CA GLY A 311 11.60 13.97 1.20
C GLY A 311 13.01 13.50 0.89
N VAL A 312 14.04 13.95 1.64
CA VAL A 312 15.44 13.49 1.48
C VAL A 312 15.52 11.98 1.72
N GLY A 313 14.90 11.47 2.77
CA GLY A 313 14.89 10.03 3.06
C GLY A 313 14.24 9.21 1.93
N VAL A 314 13.06 9.63 1.48
CA VAL A 314 12.30 8.93 0.42
C VAL A 314 13.04 8.99 -0.92
N ASN A 315 13.49 10.19 -1.34
CA ASN A 315 14.17 10.37 -2.64
C ASN A 315 15.52 9.66 -2.68
N PHE A 316 16.27 9.67 -1.58
CA PHE A 316 17.54 8.95 -1.49
C PHE A 316 17.32 7.42 -1.57
N SER A 317 16.33 6.90 -0.86
CA SER A 317 15.95 5.48 -0.99
C SER A 317 15.55 5.14 -2.42
N SER A 318 14.72 5.97 -3.06
CA SER A 318 14.30 5.77 -4.45
C SER A 318 15.48 5.74 -5.42
N LEU A 319 16.45 6.64 -5.25
CA LEU A 319 17.66 6.68 -6.08
C LEU A 319 18.50 5.40 -5.91
N LEU A 320 18.68 4.96 -4.67
CA LEU A 320 19.42 3.72 -4.40
C LEU A 320 18.70 2.48 -4.96
N ILE A 321 17.38 2.42 -4.84
CA ILE A 321 16.55 1.34 -5.38
C ILE A 321 16.65 1.33 -6.91
N ALA A 322 16.56 2.49 -7.56
CA ALA A 322 16.74 2.60 -9.01
C ALA A 322 18.10 2.02 -9.45
N GLY A 323 19.18 2.39 -8.77
CA GLY A 323 20.52 1.84 -9.05
C GLY A 323 20.62 0.33 -8.79
N ALA A 324 20.09 -0.13 -7.66
CA ALA A 324 20.12 -1.55 -7.29
C ALA A 324 19.33 -2.43 -8.26
N THR A 325 18.23 -1.91 -8.83
CA THR A 325 17.38 -2.64 -9.78
C THR A 325 18.16 -3.05 -11.03
N PHE A 326 19.01 -2.17 -11.57
CA PHE A 326 19.89 -2.54 -12.69
C PHE A 326 20.78 -3.74 -12.35
N GLY A 327 21.38 -3.73 -11.15
CA GLY A 327 22.20 -4.84 -10.69
C GLY A 327 21.41 -6.13 -10.52
N ILE A 328 20.22 -6.06 -9.91
CA ILE A 328 19.36 -7.24 -9.66
C ILE A 328 18.95 -7.88 -10.99
N LEU A 329 18.38 -7.12 -11.91
CA LEU A 329 17.86 -7.64 -13.17
C LEU A 329 18.98 -8.11 -14.10
N TYR A 330 20.14 -7.46 -14.09
CA TYR A 330 21.34 -7.90 -14.81
C TYR A 330 21.87 -9.24 -14.26
N LEU A 331 22.01 -9.37 -12.93
CA LEU A 331 22.48 -10.61 -12.28
C LEU A 331 21.51 -11.78 -12.47
N LEU A 332 20.21 -11.51 -12.48
CA LEU A 332 19.21 -12.51 -12.84
C LEU A 332 19.32 -12.93 -14.30
N GLY A 333 19.87 -12.10 -15.17
CA GLY A 333 19.97 -12.34 -16.61
C GLY A 333 18.60 -12.49 -17.25
N ILE A 334 17.65 -11.62 -16.91
CA ILE A 334 16.31 -11.57 -17.52
C ILE A 334 16.44 -10.92 -18.90
N GLN A 335 15.72 -11.47 -19.87
CA GLN A 335 15.62 -10.85 -21.19
C GLN A 335 15.09 -9.42 -21.09
N ASN A 336 15.69 -8.49 -21.83
CA ASN A 336 15.40 -7.06 -21.78
C ASN A 336 15.50 -6.45 -20.36
N TRP A 337 16.51 -6.85 -19.57
CA TRP A 337 16.74 -6.35 -18.21
C TRP A 337 16.85 -4.82 -18.13
N LEU A 338 17.38 -4.16 -19.16
CA LEU A 338 17.44 -2.69 -19.24
C LEU A 338 16.04 -2.08 -19.34
N GLY A 339 15.20 -2.59 -20.24
CA GLY A 339 13.83 -2.12 -20.40
C GLY A 339 13.01 -2.32 -19.11
N LEU A 340 13.13 -3.49 -18.49
CA LEU A 340 12.47 -3.77 -17.22
C LEU A 340 13.00 -2.89 -16.07
N SER A 341 14.30 -2.57 -16.05
CA SER A 341 14.85 -1.59 -15.09
C SER A 341 14.25 -0.21 -15.31
N CYS A 342 14.09 0.22 -16.55
CA CYS A 342 13.41 1.48 -16.87
C CYS A 342 11.92 1.45 -16.45
N SER A 343 11.24 0.30 -16.57
CA SER A 343 9.87 0.14 -16.05
C SER A 343 9.80 0.35 -14.54
N VAL A 344 10.74 -0.22 -13.75
CA VAL A 344 10.83 0.02 -12.30
C VAL A 344 11.04 1.51 -11.98
N ILE A 345 11.96 2.16 -12.71
CA ILE A 345 12.25 3.59 -12.53
C ILE A 345 11.01 4.42 -12.87
N THR A 346 10.26 4.05 -13.89
CA THR A 346 9.00 4.72 -14.24
C THR A 346 8.02 4.70 -13.07
N GLY A 347 7.87 3.56 -12.38
CA GLY A 347 7.06 3.45 -11.17
C GLY A 347 7.57 4.31 -10.01
N LEU A 348 8.89 4.31 -9.74
CA LEU A 348 9.51 5.16 -8.71
C LEU A 348 9.28 6.65 -9.00
N VAL A 349 9.49 7.08 -10.23
CA VAL A 349 9.29 8.48 -10.66
C VAL A 349 7.82 8.88 -10.56
N ALA A 350 6.91 8.00 -10.97
CA ALA A 350 5.47 8.24 -10.82
C ALA A 350 5.09 8.45 -9.35
N GLY A 351 5.60 7.64 -8.43
CA GLY A 351 5.39 7.82 -6.99
C GLY A 351 5.89 9.17 -6.47
N ILE A 352 7.07 9.60 -6.91
CA ILE A 352 7.63 10.92 -6.54
C ILE A 352 6.77 12.06 -7.08
N ILE A 353 6.36 12.00 -8.35
CA ILE A 353 5.54 13.07 -8.97
C ILE A 353 4.17 13.17 -8.27
N ILE A 354 3.52 12.02 -8.02
CA ILE A 354 2.23 11.99 -7.32
C ILE A 354 2.37 12.56 -5.91
N GLY A 355 3.43 12.17 -5.18
CA GLY A 355 3.72 12.70 -3.85
C GLY A 355 3.92 14.22 -3.85
N GLN A 356 4.72 14.74 -4.76
CA GLN A 356 4.97 16.19 -4.90
C GLN A 356 3.71 16.97 -5.34
N ALA A 357 2.92 16.41 -6.24
CA ALA A 357 1.65 17.00 -6.64
C ALA A 357 0.67 17.09 -5.46
N THR A 358 0.57 16.01 -4.67
CA THR A 358 -0.27 16.00 -3.48
C THR A 358 0.22 17.01 -2.45
N GLU A 359 1.52 17.07 -2.16
CA GLU A 359 2.13 18.07 -1.28
C GLU A 359 1.77 19.50 -1.73
N TYR A 360 1.87 19.78 -3.02
CA TYR A 360 1.55 21.09 -3.58
C TYR A 360 0.09 21.53 -3.33
N TYR A 361 -0.86 20.57 -3.42
CA TYR A 361 -2.28 20.89 -3.25
C TYR A 361 -2.74 20.84 -1.78
N THR A 362 -1.99 20.23 -0.87
CA THR A 362 -2.43 20.01 0.52
C THR A 362 -1.65 20.81 1.56
N SER A 363 -0.40 21.18 1.30
CA SER A 363 0.40 21.92 2.27
C SER A 363 0.04 23.42 2.29
N HIS A 364 -0.06 23.97 3.49
CA HIS A 364 -0.28 25.41 3.71
C HIS A 364 0.84 26.31 3.15
N SER A 365 1.98 25.75 2.80
CA SER A 365 3.10 26.47 2.18
C SER A 365 2.84 26.87 0.74
N TYR A 366 1.79 26.35 0.10
CA TYR A 366 1.51 26.55 -1.31
C TYR A 366 0.18 27.28 -1.57
N LYS A 367 0.09 27.86 -2.75
CA LYS A 367 -1.05 28.72 -3.16
C LYS A 367 -2.42 28.04 -3.12
N PRO A 368 -2.61 26.75 -3.49
CA PRO A 368 -3.94 26.15 -3.48
C PRO A 368 -4.60 26.20 -2.09
N THR A 369 -3.90 25.75 -1.06
CA THR A 369 -4.39 25.78 0.32
C THR A 369 -4.59 27.21 0.84
N GLN A 370 -3.65 28.13 0.51
CA GLN A 370 -3.77 29.55 0.87
C GLN A 370 -5.00 30.22 0.24
N LYS A 371 -5.36 29.85 -1.00
CA LYS A 371 -6.58 30.35 -1.66
C LYS A 371 -7.85 29.85 -0.98
N ILE A 372 -7.87 28.58 -0.55
CA ILE A 372 -9.01 28.03 0.20
C ILE A 372 -9.16 28.80 1.52
N ALA A 373 -8.06 28.98 2.28
CA ALA A 373 -8.07 29.75 3.51
C ALA A 373 -8.52 31.20 3.31
N GLY A 374 -8.04 31.85 2.24
CA GLY A 374 -8.45 33.21 1.87
C GLY A 374 -9.95 33.35 1.53
N SER A 375 -10.57 32.28 1.00
CA SER A 375 -12.01 32.28 0.69
C SER A 375 -12.89 32.28 1.95
N ALA A 376 -12.34 31.95 3.12
CA ALA A 376 -13.04 31.98 4.41
C ALA A 376 -13.52 33.42 4.77
N GLN A 377 -12.85 34.46 4.26
CA GLN A 377 -13.25 35.85 4.47
C GLN A 377 -14.65 36.18 3.89
N THR A 378 -15.10 35.40 2.91
CA THR A 378 -16.41 35.60 2.27
C THR A 378 -17.48 34.64 2.78
N GLY A 379 -17.13 33.70 3.64
CA GLY A 379 -18.05 32.81 4.34
C GLY A 379 -17.82 31.33 4.11
N PRO A 380 -18.52 30.45 4.83
CA PRO A 380 -18.30 29.00 4.79
C PRO A 380 -18.64 28.37 3.44
N ALA A 381 -19.67 28.88 2.74
CA ALA A 381 -20.05 28.31 1.44
C ALA A 381 -18.93 28.45 0.41
N THR A 382 -18.24 29.61 0.37
CA THR A 382 -17.10 29.83 -0.53
C THR A 382 -15.91 28.98 -0.21
N VAL A 383 -15.65 28.64 1.08
CA VAL A 383 -14.61 27.71 1.49
C VAL A 383 -14.92 26.31 0.97
N ILE A 384 -16.15 25.83 1.12
CA ILE A 384 -16.58 24.51 0.63
C ILE A 384 -16.39 24.43 -0.88
N ILE A 385 -16.88 25.42 -1.63
CA ILE A 385 -16.77 25.45 -3.11
C ILE A 385 -15.29 25.50 -3.53
N ALA A 386 -14.48 26.35 -2.90
CA ALA A 386 -13.05 26.45 -3.21
C ALA A 386 -12.30 25.15 -2.89
N GLY A 387 -12.63 24.50 -1.76
CA GLY A 387 -12.05 23.23 -1.35
C GLY A 387 -12.39 22.09 -2.32
N VAL A 388 -13.67 21.92 -2.65
CA VAL A 388 -14.12 20.92 -3.63
C VAL A 388 -13.49 21.18 -5.00
N GLY A 389 -13.49 22.43 -5.50
CA GLY A 389 -12.86 22.76 -6.77
C GLY A 389 -11.35 22.50 -6.79
N SER A 390 -10.63 22.82 -5.70
CA SER A 390 -9.22 22.51 -5.58
C SER A 390 -8.96 21.01 -5.54
N GLY A 391 -9.80 20.25 -4.83
CA GLY A 391 -9.73 18.79 -4.78
C GLY A 391 -9.93 18.16 -6.17
N MET A 392 -10.92 18.63 -6.94
CA MET A 392 -11.15 18.13 -8.31
C MET A 392 -9.94 18.41 -9.22
N ILE A 393 -9.36 19.62 -9.17
CA ILE A 393 -8.18 19.97 -9.98
C ILE A 393 -6.95 19.15 -9.56
N SER A 394 -6.79 18.84 -8.28
CA SER A 394 -5.65 18.10 -7.76
C SER A 394 -5.51 16.69 -8.33
N THR A 395 -6.59 16.10 -8.85
CA THR A 395 -6.59 14.77 -9.47
C THR A 395 -5.89 14.71 -10.82
N ALA A 396 -5.77 15.86 -11.52
CA ALA A 396 -5.27 15.89 -12.89
C ALA A 396 -3.82 15.37 -13.01
N ILE A 397 -2.90 15.86 -12.17
CA ILE A 397 -1.49 15.45 -12.22
C ILE A 397 -1.33 13.95 -11.88
N PRO A 398 -1.89 13.40 -10.79
CA PRO A 398 -1.84 11.97 -10.51
C PRO A 398 -2.38 11.11 -11.65
N VAL A 399 -3.54 11.41 -12.20
CA VAL A 399 -4.17 10.63 -13.27
C VAL A 399 -3.30 10.61 -14.54
N LEU A 400 -2.81 11.79 -14.98
CA LEU A 400 -1.92 11.87 -16.13
C LEU A 400 -0.60 11.17 -15.89
N THR A 401 -0.06 11.25 -14.67
CA THR A 401 1.19 10.55 -14.29
C THR A 401 1.00 9.03 -14.33
N ILE A 402 -0.12 8.52 -13.81
CA ILE A 402 -0.43 7.08 -13.85
C ILE A 402 -0.56 6.61 -15.32
N GLY A 403 -1.32 7.36 -16.14
CA GLY A 403 -1.48 7.02 -17.55
C GLY A 403 -0.14 7.01 -18.31
N ALA A 404 0.71 8.01 -18.09
CA ALA A 404 2.05 8.06 -18.66
C ALA A 404 2.93 6.91 -18.15
N ALA A 405 2.85 6.59 -16.85
CA ALA A 405 3.63 5.49 -16.25
C ALA A 405 3.23 4.13 -16.83
N ILE A 406 1.94 3.88 -17.03
CA ILE A 406 1.44 2.66 -17.66
C ILE A 406 2.03 2.50 -19.07
N ILE A 407 1.92 3.53 -19.89
CA ILE A 407 2.40 3.51 -21.28
C ILE A 407 3.92 3.34 -21.31
N LEU A 408 4.66 4.14 -20.54
CA LEU A 408 6.12 4.08 -20.52
C LEU A 408 6.64 2.75 -19.98
N ALA A 409 6.07 2.22 -18.91
CA ALA A 409 6.47 0.93 -18.35
C ALA A 409 6.23 -0.21 -19.35
N TYR A 410 5.10 -0.18 -20.05
CA TYR A 410 4.79 -1.13 -21.11
C TYR A 410 5.82 -1.06 -22.24
N LEU A 411 6.05 0.14 -22.79
CA LEU A 411 6.97 0.36 -23.91
C LEU A 411 8.43 0.02 -23.54
N CYS A 412 8.88 0.36 -22.36
CA CYS A 412 10.20 -0.03 -21.87
C CYS A 412 10.35 -1.55 -21.80
N ALA A 413 9.33 -2.26 -21.30
CA ALA A 413 9.37 -3.71 -21.18
C ALA A 413 9.47 -4.42 -22.55
N ILE A 414 8.80 -3.91 -23.57
CA ILE A 414 8.86 -4.46 -24.94
C ILE A 414 10.02 -3.89 -25.78
N GLY A 415 10.90 -3.04 -25.19
CA GLY A 415 12.04 -2.43 -25.91
C GLY A 415 11.63 -1.42 -26.97
N PHE A 416 10.48 -0.76 -26.82
CA PHE A 416 9.89 0.21 -27.77
C PHE A 416 9.57 -0.41 -29.16
N ASP A 417 9.29 -1.71 -29.21
CA ASP A 417 8.81 -2.36 -30.45
C ASP A 417 7.35 -1.97 -30.72
N MET A 418 7.18 -0.81 -31.37
CA MET A 418 5.86 -0.24 -31.68
C MET A 418 5.13 -1.01 -32.80
N GLU A 419 5.86 -1.67 -33.70
CA GLU A 419 5.26 -2.40 -34.81
C GLU A 419 4.57 -3.68 -34.34
N ASN A 420 5.16 -4.35 -33.34
CA ASN A 420 4.64 -5.59 -32.77
C ASN A 420 4.05 -5.39 -31.37
N MET A 421 3.64 -4.17 -31.00
CA MET A 421 3.17 -3.83 -29.66
C MET A 421 2.07 -4.77 -29.15
N MET A 422 1.15 -5.18 -30.02
CA MET A 422 0.02 -6.06 -29.71
C MET A 422 0.30 -7.54 -30.00
N ALA A 423 1.54 -7.90 -30.39
CA ALA A 423 1.88 -9.31 -30.53
C ALA A 423 1.76 -10.03 -29.16
N PRO A 424 1.29 -11.28 -29.12
CA PRO A 424 0.99 -11.99 -27.87
C PRO A 424 2.14 -11.97 -26.84
N MET A 425 3.37 -12.16 -27.31
CA MET A 425 4.55 -12.13 -26.43
C MET A 425 4.85 -10.73 -25.89
N ASN A 426 4.76 -9.70 -26.73
CA ASN A 426 4.98 -8.31 -26.33
C ASN A 426 3.88 -7.83 -25.38
N MET A 427 2.64 -8.25 -25.60
CA MET A 427 1.53 -7.92 -24.68
C MET A 427 1.77 -8.50 -23.29
N SER A 428 2.13 -9.76 -23.17
CA SER A 428 2.44 -10.40 -21.88
C SER A 428 3.64 -9.73 -21.20
N LEU A 429 4.71 -9.42 -21.96
CA LEU A 429 5.89 -8.75 -21.44
C LEU A 429 5.61 -7.30 -21.05
N GLY A 430 4.78 -6.58 -21.81
CA GLY A 430 4.36 -5.22 -21.49
C GLY A 430 3.53 -5.15 -20.21
N LEU A 431 2.59 -6.08 -20.03
CA LEU A 431 1.80 -6.19 -18.79
C LEU A 431 2.69 -6.56 -17.59
N TYR A 432 3.66 -7.45 -17.78
CA TYR A 432 4.69 -7.72 -16.76
C TYR A 432 5.50 -6.45 -16.44
N GLY A 433 5.83 -5.62 -17.45
CA GLY A 433 6.48 -4.32 -17.27
C GLY A 433 5.67 -3.34 -16.42
N ILE A 434 4.34 -3.29 -16.60
CA ILE A 434 3.45 -2.48 -15.75
C ILE A 434 3.46 -3.02 -14.30
N GLY A 435 3.37 -4.34 -14.13
CA GLY A 435 3.45 -4.96 -12.82
C GLY A 435 4.78 -4.66 -12.12
N ILE A 436 5.91 -4.78 -12.83
CA ILE A 436 7.23 -4.48 -12.26
C ILE A 436 7.38 -2.98 -11.91
N ALA A 437 6.70 -2.07 -12.62
CA ALA A 437 6.64 -0.65 -12.28
C ALA A 437 5.84 -0.41 -10.98
N ALA A 438 4.73 -1.13 -10.78
CA ALA A 438 3.98 -1.11 -9.53
C ALA A 438 4.85 -1.57 -8.34
N VAL A 439 5.60 -2.67 -8.51
CA VAL A 439 6.57 -3.15 -7.51
C VAL A 439 7.68 -2.11 -7.29
N GLY A 440 8.15 -1.45 -8.34
CA GLY A 440 9.11 -0.35 -8.26
C GLY A 440 8.60 0.79 -7.37
N MET A 441 7.40 1.27 -7.63
CA MET A 441 6.76 2.30 -6.81
C MET A 441 6.66 1.86 -5.34
N LEU A 442 6.15 0.65 -5.09
CA LEU A 442 5.94 0.10 -3.74
C LEU A 442 7.23 -0.37 -3.05
N SER A 443 8.35 -0.45 -3.74
CA SER A 443 9.64 -0.81 -3.12
C SER A 443 10.13 0.21 -2.09
N THR A 444 9.63 1.46 -2.14
CA THR A 444 9.86 2.51 -1.15
C THR A 444 8.89 2.46 0.03
N LEU A 445 7.93 1.52 0.05
CA LEU A 445 6.83 1.52 1.01
C LEU A 445 7.29 1.53 2.46
N GLY A 446 8.41 0.88 2.79
CA GLY A 446 8.96 0.86 4.14
C GLY A 446 9.20 2.25 4.73
N ILE A 447 9.67 3.20 3.92
CA ILE A 447 9.87 4.60 4.34
C ILE A 447 8.64 5.48 4.03
N THR A 448 7.94 5.24 2.93
CA THR A 448 6.76 6.03 2.56
C THR A 448 5.64 5.85 3.59
N LEU A 449 5.36 4.62 4.02
CA LEU A 449 4.39 4.38 5.08
C LEU A 449 4.86 4.89 6.46
N ALA A 450 6.17 5.04 6.66
CA ALA A 450 6.69 5.70 7.85
C ALA A 450 6.33 7.19 7.89
N THR A 451 6.37 7.88 6.73
CA THR A 451 5.95 9.29 6.64
C THR A 451 4.44 9.45 6.82
N ASP A 452 3.67 8.46 6.43
CA ASP A 452 2.23 8.44 6.54
C ASP A 452 1.77 8.18 7.98
N ALA A 453 2.21 7.10 8.59
CA ALA A 453 1.90 6.77 9.99
C ALA A 453 2.48 7.77 11.02
N TYR A 454 3.42 8.61 10.61
CA TYR A 454 3.90 9.75 11.38
C TYR A 454 2.77 10.76 11.66
N GLY A 455 1.88 11.03 10.70
CA GLY A 455 0.82 12.03 10.80
C GLY A 455 -0.05 11.84 12.04
N PRO A 456 -0.78 10.72 12.18
CA PRO A 456 -1.60 10.44 13.35
C PRO A 456 -0.85 10.45 14.68
N ILE A 457 0.42 10.09 14.68
CA ILE A 457 1.25 10.16 15.90
C ILE A 457 1.53 11.61 16.29
N ALA A 458 1.78 12.48 15.31
CA ALA A 458 2.07 13.89 15.53
C ALA A 458 0.81 14.67 15.95
N ASP A 459 -0.30 14.42 15.30
CA ASP A 459 -1.62 14.97 15.61
C ASP A 459 -2.02 14.63 17.05
N ASN A 460 -2.08 13.35 17.38
CA ASN A 460 -2.36 12.88 18.75
C ASN A 460 -1.34 13.40 19.79
N ALA A 461 -0.11 13.74 19.40
CA ALA A 461 0.84 14.39 20.29
C ALA A 461 0.45 15.86 20.54
N GLY A 462 -0.11 16.55 19.54
CA GLY A 462 -0.71 17.87 19.68
C GLY A 462 -1.87 17.87 20.65
N GLY A 463 -2.84 16.97 20.44
CA GLY A 463 -3.99 16.81 21.33
C GLY A 463 -3.58 16.44 22.77
N ASN A 464 -2.59 15.55 22.94
CA ASN A 464 -2.06 15.23 24.27
C ASN A 464 -1.39 16.44 24.95
N ALA A 465 -0.65 17.25 24.17
CA ALA A 465 0.01 18.46 24.70
C ALA A 465 -1.00 19.49 25.18
N GLU A 466 -2.08 19.74 24.41
CA GLU A 466 -3.15 20.68 24.75
C GLU A 466 -3.94 20.21 25.97
N MET A 467 -4.48 18.99 25.93
CA MET A 467 -5.26 18.41 27.04
C MET A 467 -4.46 18.28 28.34
N SER A 468 -3.13 18.24 28.27
CA SER A 468 -2.24 18.16 29.44
C SER A 468 -1.74 19.52 29.93
N GLY A 469 -2.02 20.61 29.19
CA GLY A 469 -1.61 21.96 29.55
C GLY A 469 -0.10 22.17 29.53
N LEU A 470 0.62 21.67 28.53
CA LEU A 470 2.10 21.73 28.49
C LEU A 470 2.67 23.12 28.18
N GLY A 471 1.83 24.10 27.87
CA GLY A 471 2.22 25.47 27.59
C GLY A 471 2.54 25.75 26.11
N PRO A 472 2.56 27.05 25.73
CA PRO A 472 2.53 27.49 24.33
C PRO A 472 3.77 27.10 23.53
N GLU A 473 4.93 27.04 24.12
CA GLU A 473 6.17 26.64 23.41
C GLU A 473 6.13 25.18 22.95
N VAL A 474 5.57 24.31 23.77
CA VAL A 474 5.41 22.89 23.41
C VAL A 474 4.34 22.76 22.36
N ARG A 475 3.21 23.44 22.53
CA ARG A 475 2.12 23.46 21.56
C ARG A 475 2.62 23.94 20.18
N LYS A 476 3.38 25.01 20.12
CA LYS A 476 3.97 25.50 18.87
C LYS A 476 4.81 24.44 18.15
N ARG A 477 5.56 23.62 18.90
CA ARG A 477 6.36 22.54 18.30
C ARG A 477 5.48 21.36 17.85
N THR A 478 4.49 20.99 18.65
CA THR A 478 3.55 19.92 18.25
C THR A 478 2.67 20.32 17.08
N ASP A 479 2.22 21.58 16.99
CA ASP A 479 1.47 22.11 15.83
C ASP A 479 2.31 22.09 14.56
N ALA A 480 3.62 22.37 14.65
CA ALA A 480 4.51 22.26 13.50
C ALA A 480 4.69 20.81 13.05
N LEU A 481 4.71 19.85 13.98
CA LEU A 481 4.77 18.43 13.68
C LEU A 481 3.43 17.93 13.11
N ASP A 482 2.31 18.38 13.63
CA ASP A 482 0.98 18.05 13.16
C ASP A 482 0.72 18.59 11.74
N ALA A 483 0.99 19.86 11.48
CA ALA A 483 0.87 20.45 10.14
C ALA A 483 1.71 19.68 9.08
N LEU A 484 2.90 19.18 9.47
CA LEU A 484 3.70 18.28 8.64
C LEU A 484 2.98 16.95 8.45
N GLY A 485 2.40 16.38 9.52
CA GLY A 485 1.66 15.11 9.54
C GLY A 485 0.46 15.12 8.61
N ASN A 486 -0.35 16.17 8.64
CA ASN A 486 -1.52 16.34 7.76
C ASN A 486 -1.13 16.34 6.28
N THR A 487 -0.01 16.99 5.92
CA THR A 487 0.50 17.00 4.55
C THR A 487 1.02 15.62 4.15
N THR A 488 1.75 14.93 5.02
CA THR A 488 2.33 13.61 4.70
C THR A 488 1.27 12.52 4.63
N ALA A 489 0.24 12.56 5.48
CA ALA A 489 -0.91 11.65 5.40
C ALA A 489 -1.67 11.81 4.06
N ALA A 490 -1.85 13.04 3.58
CA ALA A 490 -2.41 13.28 2.25
C ALA A 490 -1.51 12.73 1.13
N THR A 491 -0.20 12.90 1.24
CA THR A 491 0.80 12.36 0.29
C THR A 491 0.77 10.84 0.25
N GLY A 492 0.67 10.18 1.40
CA GLY A 492 0.52 8.72 1.52
C GLY A 492 -0.75 8.21 0.83
N LYS A 493 -1.88 8.93 0.97
CA LYS A 493 -3.13 8.61 0.25
C LYS A 493 -2.97 8.71 -1.26
N GLY A 494 -2.32 9.76 -1.76
CA GLY A 494 -1.99 9.91 -3.19
C GLY A 494 -1.11 8.77 -3.72
N PHE A 495 -0.09 8.39 -2.96
CA PHE A 495 0.80 7.26 -3.26
C PHE A 495 0.02 5.93 -3.29
N ALA A 496 -0.85 5.68 -2.32
CA ALA A 496 -1.67 4.47 -2.25
C ALA A 496 -2.59 4.33 -3.49
N ILE A 497 -3.24 5.42 -3.92
CA ILE A 497 -4.10 5.43 -5.11
C ILE A 497 -3.26 5.15 -6.37
N GLY A 498 -2.10 5.78 -6.52
CA GLY A 498 -1.22 5.58 -7.68
C GLY A 498 -0.70 4.15 -7.80
N SER A 499 -0.23 3.58 -6.69
CA SER A 499 0.25 2.20 -6.66
C SER A 499 -0.87 1.18 -6.89
N ALA A 500 -2.07 1.41 -6.31
CA ALA A 500 -3.23 0.56 -6.52
C ALA A 500 -3.69 0.54 -7.99
N ALA A 501 -3.64 1.69 -8.68
CA ALA A 501 -4.00 1.78 -10.10
C ALA A 501 -3.06 0.96 -10.99
N LEU A 502 -1.75 1.00 -10.75
CA LEU A 502 -0.77 0.17 -11.47
C LEU A 502 -0.96 -1.32 -11.14
N THR A 503 -1.18 -1.65 -9.86
CA THR A 503 -1.41 -3.02 -9.38
C THR A 503 -2.69 -3.61 -9.95
N ALA A 504 -3.77 -2.83 -10.08
CA ALA A 504 -5.05 -3.29 -10.60
C ALA A 504 -4.94 -3.85 -12.04
N LEU A 505 -4.14 -3.22 -12.91
CA LEU A 505 -3.90 -3.72 -14.26
C LEU A 505 -3.13 -5.05 -14.24
N ALA A 506 -2.13 -5.19 -13.37
CA ALA A 506 -1.40 -6.44 -13.21
C ALA A 506 -2.31 -7.56 -12.66
N LEU A 507 -3.18 -7.25 -11.69
CA LEU A 507 -4.17 -8.19 -11.16
C LEU A 507 -5.19 -8.62 -12.21
N LEU A 508 -5.70 -7.68 -13.02
CA LEU A 508 -6.64 -7.99 -14.10
C LEU A 508 -6.01 -8.93 -15.14
N ALA A 509 -4.75 -8.69 -15.50
CA ALA A 509 -4.03 -9.56 -16.41
C ALA A 509 -3.77 -10.96 -15.78
N SER A 510 -3.46 -11.03 -14.49
CA SER A 510 -3.30 -12.29 -13.76
C SER A 510 -4.59 -13.08 -13.63
N TYR A 511 -5.75 -12.41 -13.59
CA TYR A 511 -7.07 -13.04 -13.57
C TYR A 511 -7.33 -13.88 -14.83
N ILE A 512 -6.80 -13.49 -15.97
CA ILE A 512 -6.90 -14.27 -17.21
C ILE A 512 -6.21 -15.63 -17.06
N GLU A 513 -5.10 -15.69 -16.31
CA GLU A 513 -4.40 -16.96 -16.03
C GLU A 513 -5.23 -17.88 -15.12
N GLU A 514 -5.99 -17.34 -14.17
CA GLU A 514 -6.94 -18.11 -13.38
C GLU A 514 -8.07 -18.69 -14.25
N ILE A 515 -8.59 -17.89 -15.19
CA ILE A 515 -9.59 -18.39 -16.17
C ILE A 515 -9.01 -19.54 -16.99
N ARG A 516 -7.78 -19.42 -17.46
CA ARG A 516 -7.06 -20.48 -18.20
C ARG A 516 -7.03 -21.78 -17.39
N ILE A 517 -6.58 -21.70 -16.14
CA ILE A 517 -6.49 -22.87 -15.24
C ILE A 517 -7.90 -23.47 -15.03
N GLY A 518 -8.91 -22.64 -14.78
CA GLY A 518 -10.27 -23.06 -14.58
C GLY A 518 -10.87 -23.79 -15.81
N LEU A 519 -10.60 -23.31 -17.02
CA LEU A 519 -11.04 -23.95 -18.25
C LEU A 519 -10.39 -25.32 -18.43
N LEU A 520 -9.06 -25.41 -18.25
CA LEU A 520 -8.33 -26.68 -18.35
C LEU A 520 -8.81 -27.69 -17.30
N HIS A 521 -9.09 -27.24 -16.08
CA HIS A 521 -9.62 -28.08 -15.01
C HIS A 521 -11.00 -28.66 -15.36
N ASN A 522 -11.85 -27.86 -16.03
CA ASN A 522 -13.16 -28.30 -16.53
C ASN A 522 -13.11 -29.12 -17.82
N GLY A 523 -11.91 -29.51 -18.28
CA GLY A 523 -11.72 -30.32 -19.49
C GLY A 523 -11.88 -29.54 -20.80
N ILE A 524 -11.97 -28.21 -20.76
CA ILE A 524 -12.02 -27.35 -21.94
C ILE A 524 -10.59 -27.11 -22.40
N THR A 525 -10.18 -27.77 -23.48
CA THR A 525 -8.81 -27.70 -24.00
C THR A 525 -8.66 -26.78 -25.22
N MET A 526 -9.79 -26.38 -25.81
CA MET A 526 -9.81 -25.53 -27.02
C MET A 526 -10.70 -24.31 -26.78
N LEU A 527 -10.27 -23.16 -27.29
CA LEU A 527 -11.07 -21.93 -27.41
C LEU A 527 -11.48 -21.79 -28.88
N ASP A 528 -12.76 -21.83 -29.16
CA ASP A 528 -13.31 -21.56 -30.48
C ASP A 528 -13.57 -20.05 -30.59
N LEU A 529 -12.72 -19.36 -31.33
CA LEU A 529 -12.76 -17.91 -31.47
C LEU A 529 -13.84 -17.47 -32.47
N PRO A 530 -14.46 -16.29 -32.30
CA PRO A 530 -15.47 -15.76 -33.21
C PRO A 530 -14.99 -15.59 -34.66
N ASN A 531 -13.68 -15.46 -34.87
CA ASN A 531 -13.07 -15.38 -36.20
C ASN A 531 -13.02 -16.74 -36.94
N GLY A 532 -13.53 -17.83 -36.32
CA GLY A 532 -13.55 -19.18 -36.87
C GLY A 532 -12.25 -19.97 -36.71
N THR A 533 -11.29 -19.46 -35.94
CA THR A 533 -10.07 -20.19 -35.55
C THR A 533 -10.25 -20.82 -34.18
N SER A 534 -9.57 -21.95 -33.95
CA SER A 534 -9.56 -22.61 -32.63
C SER A 534 -8.13 -22.59 -32.08
N GLN A 535 -7.98 -22.20 -30.83
CA GLN A 535 -6.69 -22.16 -30.12
C GLN A 535 -6.69 -23.10 -28.93
N LEU A 536 -5.56 -23.77 -28.68
CA LEU A 536 -5.37 -24.52 -27.44
C LEU A 536 -5.37 -23.58 -26.24
N VAL A 537 -6.18 -23.85 -25.22
CA VAL A 537 -6.26 -23.05 -23.99
C VAL A 537 -4.89 -22.83 -23.36
N GLU A 538 -4.01 -23.85 -23.36
CA GLU A 538 -2.65 -23.75 -22.84
C GLU A 538 -1.78 -22.74 -23.57
N LYS A 539 -2.02 -22.51 -24.86
CA LYS A 539 -1.22 -21.64 -25.74
C LYS A 539 -1.92 -20.33 -26.10
N ALA A 540 -3.18 -20.20 -25.71
CA ALA A 540 -3.98 -19.01 -26.00
C ALA A 540 -3.37 -17.76 -25.35
N SER A 541 -3.28 -16.69 -26.11
CA SER A 541 -2.83 -15.39 -25.62
C SER A 541 -3.93 -14.67 -24.85
N ILE A 542 -3.56 -13.60 -24.15
CA ILE A 542 -4.55 -12.71 -23.50
C ILE A 542 -5.54 -12.16 -24.54
N LEU A 543 -5.06 -11.88 -25.76
CA LEU A 543 -5.92 -11.41 -26.86
C LEU A 543 -6.94 -12.46 -27.28
N ASP A 544 -6.55 -13.74 -27.34
CA ASP A 544 -7.46 -14.84 -27.67
C ASP A 544 -8.56 -14.96 -26.61
N PHE A 545 -8.23 -14.80 -25.33
CA PHE A 545 -9.24 -14.75 -24.26
C PHE A 545 -10.17 -13.54 -24.38
N MET A 546 -9.61 -12.35 -24.70
CA MET A 546 -10.42 -11.14 -24.91
C MET A 546 -11.37 -11.32 -26.10
N GLU A 547 -10.93 -11.96 -27.17
CA GLU A 547 -11.76 -12.26 -28.33
C GLU A 547 -12.81 -13.33 -28.02
N TYR A 548 -12.45 -14.41 -27.34
CA TYR A 548 -13.36 -15.47 -26.92
C TYR A 548 -14.51 -14.96 -26.03
N TYR A 549 -14.19 -14.14 -25.03
CA TYR A 549 -15.17 -13.53 -24.14
C TYR A 549 -15.75 -12.21 -24.67
N GLN A 550 -15.38 -11.80 -25.88
CA GLN A 550 -15.82 -10.55 -26.52
C GLN A 550 -15.62 -9.31 -25.62
N VAL A 551 -14.47 -9.23 -24.95
CA VAL A 551 -14.12 -8.11 -24.06
C VAL A 551 -13.75 -6.89 -24.92
N SER A 552 -14.75 -6.08 -25.23
CA SER A 552 -14.62 -4.85 -26.01
C SER A 552 -15.45 -3.74 -25.39
N LEU A 553 -14.99 -2.51 -25.49
CA LEU A 553 -15.77 -1.32 -25.06
C LEU A 553 -17.10 -1.17 -25.82
N MET A 554 -17.24 -1.80 -27.00
CA MET A 554 -18.49 -1.81 -27.76
C MET A 554 -19.46 -2.90 -27.28
N ASN A 555 -19.02 -3.81 -26.40
CA ASN A 555 -19.90 -4.81 -25.80
C ASN A 555 -20.71 -4.19 -24.66
N PRO A 556 -22.05 -4.14 -24.74
CA PRO A 556 -22.89 -3.51 -23.71
C PRO A 556 -22.72 -4.12 -22.31
N THR A 557 -22.45 -5.43 -22.22
CA THR A 557 -22.25 -6.11 -20.93
C THR A 557 -20.98 -5.64 -20.23
N VAL A 558 -19.90 -5.37 -20.99
CA VAL A 558 -18.65 -4.80 -20.46
C VAL A 558 -18.89 -3.37 -19.97
N LEU A 559 -19.60 -2.54 -20.76
CA LEU A 559 -19.96 -1.18 -20.35
C LEU A 559 -20.78 -1.14 -19.07
N ILE A 560 -21.82 -2.02 -18.98
CA ILE A 560 -22.64 -2.13 -17.77
C ILE A 560 -21.77 -2.54 -16.56
N GLY A 561 -20.86 -3.49 -16.74
CA GLY A 561 -19.91 -3.90 -15.69
C GLY A 561 -19.04 -2.74 -15.21
N ILE A 562 -18.51 -1.93 -16.14
CA ILE A 562 -17.73 -0.72 -15.82
C ILE A 562 -18.57 0.29 -15.03
N PHE A 563 -19.81 0.55 -15.43
CA PHE A 563 -20.71 1.46 -14.72
C PHE A 563 -21.06 0.97 -13.32
N ILE A 564 -21.34 -0.33 -13.16
CA ILE A 564 -21.57 -0.93 -11.84
C ILE A 564 -20.33 -0.80 -10.97
N GLY A 565 -19.14 -1.13 -11.51
CA GLY A 565 -17.88 -0.98 -10.78
C GLY A 565 -17.60 0.46 -10.34
N ALA A 566 -17.83 1.44 -11.22
CA ALA A 566 -17.72 2.85 -10.88
C ALA A 566 -18.72 3.26 -9.79
N MET A 567 -19.98 2.82 -9.88
CA MET A 567 -21.00 3.08 -8.87
C MET A 567 -20.62 2.51 -7.50
N MET A 568 -20.07 1.29 -7.47
CA MET A 568 -19.70 0.62 -6.21
C MET A 568 -18.68 1.42 -5.38
N SER A 569 -17.85 2.25 -6.02
CA SER A 569 -16.89 3.10 -5.31
C SER A 569 -17.55 4.25 -4.53
N PHE A 570 -18.81 4.59 -4.82
CA PHE A 570 -19.58 5.63 -4.13
C PHE A 570 -20.57 5.07 -3.10
N LEU A 571 -20.86 3.77 -3.13
CA LEU A 571 -21.75 3.10 -2.18
C LEU A 571 -21.03 2.59 -0.96
#